data_1fb9d96de43e779ed128151b24ff4eda
#
_entry.id   1fb9d96de43e779ed128151b24ff4eda
#
_cell.length_a   1.000
_cell.length_b   1.000
_cell.length_c   1.000
_cell.angle_alpha   90.00
_cell.angle_beta   90.00
_cell.angle_gamma   90.00
#
_symmetry.space_group_name_H-M   'P 1'
#
loop_
_entity.id
_entity.type
_entity.pdbx_description
1 polymer ?
#
loop_
_entity_poly.entity_id
_entity_poly.type
_entity_poly.pdbx_seq_one_letter_code
_entity_poly.pdbx_strand_id
1 'polypeptide(L)'
;MNTPVIEMRNIVKRFGNFTANDGINLTVHKGEIHAILGENGAGKSTLMNQLYGLLKPTSGDILVNGKKIVMNNPRDAIDAGIGMVHQHFMLIQPFTVTENIVLGTEPTKGVKLDMAAARKNVVEISERYGLSIDPDAKIEDISVGMQQRVEILKALD
;
A
#
# COMPACT_ATOMS: atom_id res chain seq x y z
N MET A 1 -3.67 0.69 -27.79
CA MET A 1 -3.72 -0.49 -26.88
C MET A 1 -3.54 0.03 -25.48
N ASN A 2 -4.45 -0.33 -24.55
CA ASN A 2 -4.39 0.20 -23.18
C ASN A 2 -3.37 -0.64 -22.39
N THR A 3 -2.17 -0.12 -22.16
CA THR A 3 -1.12 -0.81 -21.42
C THR A 3 -1.62 -1.07 -19.99
N PRO A 4 -1.57 -2.31 -19.48
CA PRO A 4 -1.93 -2.60 -18.10
C PRO A 4 -1.09 -1.78 -17.11
N VAL A 5 -1.71 -1.35 -16.01
CA VAL A 5 -0.97 -0.65 -14.95
C VAL A 5 -0.16 -1.62 -14.10
N ILE A 6 -0.67 -2.84 -13.92
CA ILE A 6 0.03 -3.93 -13.22
C ILE A 6 -0.09 -5.20 -14.05
N GLU A 7 1.01 -5.91 -14.20
CA GLU A 7 1.04 -7.28 -14.70
C GLU A 7 1.95 -8.13 -13.82
N MET A 8 1.47 -9.28 -13.45
CA MET A 8 2.26 -10.35 -12.83
C MET A 8 2.24 -11.53 -13.79
N ARG A 9 3.42 -11.99 -14.25
CA ARG A 9 3.56 -13.02 -15.29
C ARG A 9 4.26 -14.24 -14.73
N ASN A 10 3.59 -15.37 -14.78
CA ASN A 10 4.12 -16.68 -14.36
C ASN A 10 4.75 -16.66 -12.97
N ILE A 11 4.08 -16.00 -12.02
CA ILE A 11 4.59 -15.85 -10.65
C ILE A 11 4.58 -17.18 -9.93
N VAL A 12 5.75 -17.59 -9.48
CA VAL A 12 5.94 -18.74 -8.60
C VAL A 12 6.54 -18.29 -7.29
N LYS A 13 5.95 -18.72 -6.18
CA LYS A 13 6.53 -18.52 -4.84
C LYS A 13 6.57 -19.84 -4.09
N ARG A 14 7.77 -20.25 -3.70
CA ARG A 14 8.03 -21.45 -2.91
C ARG A 14 8.65 -21.10 -1.57
N PHE A 15 8.22 -21.84 -0.56
CA PHE A 15 8.80 -21.83 0.79
C PHE A 15 9.26 -23.28 1.10
N GLY A 16 10.56 -23.57 0.88
CA GLY A 16 11.05 -24.93 0.94
C GLY A 16 10.31 -25.85 -0.05
N ASN A 17 9.64 -26.85 0.47
CA ASN A 17 8.86 -27.82 -0.33
C ASN A 17 7.41 -27.38 -0.59
N PHE A 18 6.98 -26.25 -0.03
CA PHE A 18 5.62 -25.73 -0.20
C PHE A 18 5.59 -24.66 -1.29
N THR A 19 4.68 -24.82 -2.26
CA THR A 19 4.44 -23.84 -3.32
C THR A 19 3.17 -23.06 -3.01
N ALA A 20 3.32 -21.78 -2.65
CA ALA A 20 2.20 -20.90 -2.32
C ALA A 20 1.55 -20.28 -3.56
N ASN A 21 2.35 -19.95 -4.58
CA ASN A 21 1.86 -19.49 -5.88
C ASN A 21 2.58 -20.32 -6.97
N ASP A 22 1.84 -20.79 -7.95
CA ASP A 22 2.35 -21.63 -9.02
C ASP A 22 1.86 -21.13 -10.38
N GLY A 23 2.75 -20.41 -11.09
CA GLY A 23 2.47 -19.90 -12.43
C GLY A 23 1.32 -18.87 -12.49
N ILE A 24 1.17 -18.03 -11.48
CA ILE A 24 0.06 -17.06 -11.40
C ILE A 24 0.26 -15.92 -12.37
N ASN A 25 -0.79 -15.63 -13.14
CA ASN A 25 -0.86 -14.47 -14.02
C ASN A 25 -1.97 -13.54 -13.55
N LEU A 26 -1.66 -12.24 -13.44
CA LEU A 26 -2.60 -11.19 -13.07
C LEU A 26 -2.37 -9.98 -13.96
N THR A 27 -3.45 -9.41 -14.50
CA THR A 27 -3.41 -8.20 -15.31
C THR A 27 -4.46 -7.23 -14.79
N VAL A 28 -4.04 -6.00 -14.46
CA VAL A 28 -4.94 -4.94 -13.96
C VAL A 28 -4.78 -3.71 -14.84
N HIS A 29 -5.91 -3.13 -15.27
CA HIS A 29 -5.93 -1.93 -16.10
C HIS A 29 -6.28 -0.68 -15.29
N LYS A 30 -5.97 0.48 -15.84
CA LYS A 30 -6.27 1.77 -15.22
C LYS A 30 -7.78 1.94 -14.98
N GLY A 31 -8.15 2.32 -13.75
CA GLY A 31 -9.55 2.53 -13.35
C GLY A 31 -10.30 1.23 -13.03
N GLU A 32 -9.62 0.08 -13.04
CA GLU A 32 -10.23 -1.21 -12.74
C GLU A 32 -10.24 -1.48 -11.23
N ILE A 33 -11.33 -2.07 -10.73
CA ILE A 33 -11.42 -2.70 -9.42
C ILE A 33 -11.30 -4.20 -9.65
N HIS A 34 -10.18 -4.78 -9.26
CA HIS A 34 -9.86 -6.19 -9.46
C HIS A 34 -9.92 -6.95 -8.13
N ALA A 35 -10.90 -7.86 -8.00
CA ALA A 35 -11.05 -8.69 -6.81
C ALA A 35 -10.34 -10.04 -6.99
N ILE A 36 -9.56 -10.43 -5.97
CA ILE A 36 -8.90 -11.73 -5.92
C ILE A 36 -9.66 -12.60 -4.92
N LEU A 37 -10.29 -13.66 -5.44
CA LEU A 37 -11.08 -14.60 -4.65
C LEU A 37 -10.34 -15.92 -4.45
N GLY A 38 -10.55 -16.53 -3.30
CA GLY A 38 -9.99 -17.82 -2.97
C GLY A 38 -10.19 -18.16 -1.49
N GLU A 39 -10.05 -19.43 -1.14
CA GLU A 39 -10.14 -19.89 0.25
C GLU A 39 -8.97 -19.36 1.09
N ASN A 40 -9.08 -19.51 2.41
CA ASN A 40 -7.97 -19.20 3.33
C ASN A 40 -6.80 -20.16 3.02
N GLY A 41 -5.59 -19.58 2.90
CA GLY A 41 -4.40 -20.35 2.53
C GLY A 41 -4.20 -20.57 1.02
N ALA A 42 -5.07 -20.02 0.16
CA ALA A 42 -4.94 -20.12 -1.31
C ALA A 42 -3.78 -19.30 -1.92
N GLY A 43 -3.01 -18.56 -1.11
CA GLY A 43 -1.85 -17.78 -1.58
C GLY A 43 -2.17 -16.34 -1.97
N LYS A 44 -3.37 -15.81 -1.69
CA LYS A 44 -3.76 -14.43 -2.01
C LYS A 44 -2.83 -13.38 -1.38
N SER A 45 -2.64 -13.46 -0.06
CA SER A 45 -1.76 -12.54 0.67
C SER A 45 -0.30 -12.69 0.23
N THR A 46 0.13 -13.92 -0.08
CA THR A 46 1.47 -14.19 -0.62
C THR A 46 1.68 -13.49 -1.95
N LEU A 47 0.68 -13.53 -2.83
CA LEU A 47 0.73 -12.85 -4.13
C LEU A 47 0.82 -11.33 -3.97
N MET A 48 -0.02 -10.75 -3.10
CA MET A 48 -0.02 -9.31 -2.84
C MET A 48 1.26 -8.84 -2.14
N ASN A 49 1.81 -9.62 -1.23
CA ASN A 49 3.08 -9.31 -0.58
C ASN A 49 4.26 -9.30 -1.56
N GLN A 50 4.19 -10.09 -2.64
CA GLN A 50 5.19 -10.01 -3.71
C GLN A 50 5.03 -8.74 -4.53
N LEU A 51 3.80 -8.34 -4.83
CA LEU A 51 3.53 -7.11 -5.56
C LEU A 51 3.98 -5.87 -4.77
N TYR A 52 3.87 -5.91 -3.45
CA TYR A 52 4.28 -4.80 -2.57
C TYR A 52 5.75 -4.87 -2.11
N GLY A 53 6.52 -5.85 -2.54
CA GLY A 53 7.94 -5.97 -2.22
C GLY A 53 8.25 -6.51 -0.81
N LEU A 54 7.27 -7.05 -0.09
CA LEU A 54 7.47 -7.75 1.18
C LEU A 54 8.02 -9.16 1.00
N LEU A 55 7.74 -9.76 -0.16
CA LEU A 55 8.25 -11.08 -0.55
C LEU A 55 8.80 -10.99 -1.97
N LYS A 56 9.88 -11.70 -2.22
CA LYS A 56 10.44 -11.83 -3.56
C LYS A 56 9.86 -13.06 -4.26
N PRO A 57 9.41 -12.98 -5.52
CA PRO A 57 9.05 -14.17 -6.30
C PRO A 57 10.21 -15.14 -6.39
N THR A 58 9.92 -16.42 -6.39
CA THR A 58 10.91 -17.47 -6.74
C THR A 58 11.23 -17.40 -8.22
N SER A 59 10.21 -17.17 -9.05
CA SER A 59 10.32 -16.89 -10.48
C SER A 59 9.10 -16.12 -10.99
N GLY A 60 9.18 -15.64 -12.21
CA GLY A 60 8.16 -14.80 -12.82
C GLY A 60 8.52 -13.32 -12.77
N ASP A 61 7.72 -12.52 -13.44
CA ASP A 61 7.97 -11.10 -13.63
C ASP A 61 6.83 -10.24 -13.13
N ILE A 62 7.17 -9.09 -12.53
CA ILE A 62 6.22 -8.04 -12.17
C ILE A 62 6.50 -6.84 -13.06
N LEU A 63 5.46 -6.34 -13.74
CA LEU A 63 5.53 -5.14 -14.56
C LEU A 63 4.57 -4.09 -14.03
N VAL A 64 5.03 -2.85 -14.00
CA VAL A 64 4.21 -1.69 -13.66
C VAL A 64 4.28 -0.71 -14.84
N ASN A 65 3.11 -0.35 -15.37
CA ASN A 65 3.00 0.47 -16.59
C ASN A 65 3.86 -0.06 -17.76
N GLY A 66 3.89 -1.37 -17.94
CA GLY A 66 4.65 -2.06 -18.97
C GLY A 66 6.16 -2.17 -18.72
N LYS A 67 6.68 -1.66 -17.64
CA LYS A 67 8.10 -1.77 -17.26
C LYS A 67 8.30 -2.87 -16.21
N LYS A 68 9.24 -3.78 -16.48
CA LYS A 68 9.62 -4.80 -15.50
C LYS A 68 10.29 -4.14 -14.30
N ILE A 69 9.79 -4.44 -13.11
CA ILE A 69 10.31 -3.94 -11.84
C ILE A 69 10.74 -5.10 -10.96
N VAL A 70 11.90 -4.97 -10.33
CA VAL A 70 12.36 -5.90 -9.31
C VAL A 70 12.01 -5.33 -7.95
N MET A 71 11.02 -5.93 -7.27
CA MET A 71 10.61 -5.53 -5.93
C MET A 71 11.55 -6.20 -4.91
N ASN A 72 12.47 -5.45 -4.34
CA ASN A 72 13.37 -5.93 -3.28
C ASN A 72 12.88 -5.56 -1.87
N ASN A 73 12.08 -4.51 -1.78
CA ASN A 73 11.52 -3.97 -0.55
C ASN A 73 10.25 -3.14 -0.86
N PRO A 74 9.44 -2.79 0.14
CA PRO A 74 8.23 -1.98 -0.06
C PRO A 74 8.49 -0.60 -0.67
N ARG A 75 9.68 -0.04 -0.49
CA ARG A 75 10.02 1.26 -1.08
C ARG A 75 9.99 1.21 -2.60
N ASP A 76 10.46 0.11 -3.20
CA ASP A 76 10.42 -0.06 -4.66
C ASP A 76 8.98 -0.06 -5.20
N ALA A 77 8.04 -0.64 -4.43
CA ALA A 77 6.62 -0.63 -4.78
C ALA A 77 6.03 0.78 -4.68
N ILE A 78 6.33 1.51 -3.60
CA ILE A 78 5.88 2.90 -3.39
C ILE A 78 6.42 3.79 -4.51
N ASP A 79 7.69 3.69 -4.84
CA ASP A 79 8.33 4.47 -5.91
C ASP A 79 7.74 4.13 -7.30
N ALA A 80 7.20 2.92 -7.46
CA ALA A 80 6.44 2.51 -8.64
C ALA A 80 4.96 2.96 -8.63
N GLY A 81 4.50 3.62 -7.57
CA GLY A 81 3.14 4.11 -7.41
C GLY A 81 2.15 3.09 -6.84
N ILE A 82 2.63 2.05 -6.16
CA ILE A 82 1.79 1.03 -5.53
C ILE A 82 1.69 1.33 -4.04
N GLY A 83 0.48 1.61 -3.56
CA GLY A 83 0.15 1.70 -2.14
C GLY A 83 -0.46 0.40 -1.63
N MET A 84 -0.34 0.14 -0.33
CA MET A 84 -0.95 -1.02 0.32
C MET A 84 -1.64 -0.61 1.62
N VAL A 85 -2.86 -1.10 1.81
CA VAL A 85 -3.56 -1.04 3.09
C VAL A 85 -3.43 -2.42 3.74
N HIS A 86 -2.80 -2.47 4.91
CA HIS A 86 -2.54 -3.72 5.61
C HIS A 86 -3.81 -4.25 6.30
N GLN A 87 -3.94 -5.57 6.36
CA GLN A 87 -5.05 -6.26 7.03
C GLN A 87 -5.07 -5.97 8.55
N HIS A 88 -3.89 -5.80 9.16
CA HIS A 88 -3.72 -5.34 10.53
C HIS A 88 -3.20 -3.90 10.50
N PHE A 89 -3.86 -3.01 11.24
CA PHE A 89 -3.47 -1.60 11.27
C PHE A 89 -2.03 -1.42 11.74
N MET A 90 -1.25 -0.69 10.96
CA MET A 90 0.12 -0.33 11.29
C MET A 90 0.17 1.12 11.82
N LEU A 91 -0.83 1.51 12.60
CA LEU A 91 -0.95 2.84 13.19
C LEU A 91 -0.36 2.86 14.60
N ILE A 92 0.33 3.96 14.91
CA ILE A 92 0.91 4.21 16.22
C ILE A 92 -0.17 4.86 17.09
N GLN A 93 -0.67 4.13 18.08
CA GLN A 93 -1.84 4.51 18.88
C GLN A 93 -1.72 5.88 19.58
N PRO A 94 -0.60 6.24 20.25
CA PRO A 94 -0.45 7.54 20.91
C PRO A 94 -0.31 8.72 19.96
N PHE A 95 -0.04 8.47 18.66
CA PHE A 95 0.15 9.50 17.66
C PHE A 95 -1.18 10.02 17.13
N THR A 96 -1.17 11.28 16.68
CA THR A 96 -2.29 11.85 15.95
C THR A 96 -2.44 11.24 14.56
N VAL A 97 -3.58 11.49 13.93
CA VAL A 97 -3.83 11.14 12.52
C VAL A 97 -2.75 11.73 11.62
N THR A 98 -2.45 13.03 11.77
CA THR A 98 -1.41 13.70 10.99
C THR A 98 -0.05 13.03 11.15
N GLU A 99 0.39 12.77 12.38
CA GLU A 99 1.68 12.13 12.66
C GLU A 99 1.78 10.74 12.06
N ASN A 100 0.70 9.95 12.08
CA ASN A 100 0.67 8.62 11.48
C ASN A 100 0.74 8.64 9.95
N ILE A 101 0.05 9.59 9.30
CA ILE A 101 0.01 9.67 7.83
C ILE A 101 1.37 10.08 7.29
N VAL A 102 1.99 11.12 7.86
CA VAL A 102 3.26 11.66 7.34
C VAL A 102 4.50 10.94 7.86
N LEU A 103 4.33 9.91 8.68
CA LEU A 103 5.47 9.17 9.25
C LEU A 103 6.35 8.55 8.15
N GLY A 104 7.58 9.04 8.04
CA GLY A 104 8.55 8.63 7.02
C GLY A 104 8.56 9.50 5.74
N THR A 105 7.62 10.43 5.61
CA THR A 105 7.52 11.41 4.52
C THR A 105 7.35 12.83 5.05
N GLU A 106 7.74 13.06 6.31
CA GLU A 106 7.49 14.30 7.02
C GLU A 106 8.03 15.52 6.26
N PRO A 107 7.18 16.53 5.97
CA PRO A 107 7.64 17.75 5.35
C PRO A 107 8.57 18.51 6.28
N THR A 108 9.68 19.01 5.74
CA THR A 108 10.71 19.71 6.51
C THR A 108 10.83 21.17 6.08
N LYS A 109 11.02 22.04 7.04
CA LYS A 109 11.36 23.44 6.82
C LYS A 109 12.78 23.69 7.35
N GLY A 110 13.76 23.49 6.49
CA GLY A 110 15.16 23.40 6.89
C GLY A 110 15.44 22.13 7.69
N VAL A 111 15.84 22.27 8.95
CA VAL A 111 16.16 21.13 9.87
C VAL A 111 14.96 20.76 10.75
N LYS A 112 13.85 21.49 10.68
CA LYS A 112 12.66 21.25 11.53
C LYS A 112 11.52 20.64 10.72
N LEU A 113 10.78 19.74 11.36
CA LEU A 113 9.53 19.19 10.83
C LEU A 113 8.49 20.30 10.70
N ASP A 114 7.83 20.39 9.55
CA ASP A 114 6.74 21.33 9.31
C ASP A 114 5.38 20.63 9.52
N MET A 115 5.00 20.47 10.78
CA MET A 115 3.73 19.83 11.14
C MET A 115 2.50 20.64 10.68
N ALA A 116 2.64 21.95 10.48
CA ALA A 116 1.54 22.75 9.95
C ALA A 116 1.28 22.44 8.47
N ALA A 117 2.35 22.28 7.68
CA ALA A 117 2.26 21.82 6.29
C ALA A 117 1.73 20.40 6.22
N ALA A 118 2.21 19.49 7.08
CA ALA A 118 1.73 18.12 7.18
C ALA A 118 0.21 18.07 7.45
N ARG A 119 -0.26 18.81 8.46
CA ARG A 119 -1.67 18.89 8.80
C ARG A 119 -2.53 19.40 7.64
N LYS A 120 -2.05 20.44 6.95
CA LYS A 120 -2.76 21.00 5.79
C LYS A 120 -2.88 19.95 4.67
N ASN A 121 -1.82 19.24 4.37
CA ASN A 121 -1.81 18.16 3.37
C ASN A 121 -2.82 17.06 3.72
N VAL A 122 -2.85 16.61 4.97
CA VAL A 122 -3.81 15.60 5.45
C VAL A 122 -5.26 16.06 5.28
N VAL A 123 -5.56 17.31 5.58
CA VAL A 123 -6.90 17.89 5.37
C VAL A 123 -7.25 17.88 3.88
N GLU A 124 -6.35 18.36 3.02
CA GLU A 124 -6.57 18.41 1.57
C GLU A 124 -6.81 17.01 0.96
N ILE A 125 -6.01 16.00 1.35
CA ILE A 125 -6.20 14.62 0.88
C ILE A 125 -7.52 14.06 1.41
N SER A 126 -7.83 14.28 2.68
CA SER A 126 -9.07 13.84 3.33
C SER A 126 -10.32 14.39 2.59
N GLU A 127 -10.32 15.66 2.26
CA GLU A 127 -11.39 16.31 1.50
C GLU A 127 -11.46 15.79 0.06
N ARG A 128 -10.31 15.67 -0.61
CA ARG A 128 -10.21 15.21 -2.00
C ARG A 128 -10.80 13.82 -2.21
N TYR A 129 -10.63 12.92 -1.25
CA TYR A 129 -11.11 11.54 -1.33
C TYR A 129 -12.40 11.31 -0.54
N GLY A 130 -12.97 12.34 0.07
CA GLY A 130 -14.23 12.24 0.84
C GLY A 130 -14.09 11.36 2.09
N LEU A 131 -12.89 11.21 2.61
CA LEU A 131 -12.57 10.43 3.81
C LEU A 131 -12.45 11.37 5.01
N SER A 132 -13.53 12.05 5.38
CA SER A 132 -13.55 13.02 6.48
C SER A 132 -12.95 12.45 7.75
N ILE A 133 -11.91 13.13 8.28
CA ILE A 133 -11.20 12.75 9.50
C ILE A 133 -10.67 13.99 10.21
N ASP A 134 -10.59 13.94 11.54
CA ASP A 134 -9.94 14.97 12.35
C ASP A 134 -8.41 14.74 12.34
N PRO A 135 -7.61 15.66 11.75
CA PRO A 135 -6.16 15.50 11.65
C PRO A 135 -5.45 15.53 13.00
N ASP A 136 -6.08 16.10 14.02
CA ASP A 136 -5.51 16.29 15.36
C ASP A 136 -5.95 15.20 16.35
N ALA A 137 -6.90 14.33 15.97
CA ALA A 137 -7.34 13.23 16.81
C ALA A 137 -6.22 12.20 17.00
N LYS A 138 -6.11 11.64 18.19
CA LYS A 138 -5.21 10.50 18.45
C LYS A 138 -5.84 9.20 17.94
N ILE A 139 -5.00 8.29 17.48
CA ILE A 139 -5.47 7.01 16.94
C ILE A 139 -6.20 6.19 18.00
N GLU A 140 -5.74 6.22 19.25
CA GLU A 140 -6.36 5.51 20.36
C GLU A 140 -7.79 6.00 20.70
N ASP A 141 -8.13 7.24 20.32
CA ASP A 141 -9.42 7.87 20.63
C ASP A 141 -10.46 7.71 19.51
N ILE A 142 -10.08 7.17 18.35
CA ILE A 142 -10.95 7.04 17.19
C ILE A 142 -11.42 5.59 16.98
N SER A 143 -12.58 5.44 16.35
CA SER A 143 -13.16 4.11 16.05
C SER A 143 -12.32 3.34 15.02
N VAL A 144 -12.47 2.01 14.99
CA VAL A 144 -11.81 1.13 14.01
C VAL A 144 -12.10 1.56 12.57
N GLY A 145 -13.33 1.98 12.27
CA GLY A 145 -13.70 2.50 10.95
C GLY A 145 -12.95 3.79 10.59
N MET A 146 -12.68 4.64 11.56
CA MET A 146 -11.86 5.84 11.37
C MET A 146 -10.39 5.48 11.21
N GLN A 147 -9.88 4.50 11.95
CA GLN A 147 -8.52 3.99 11.77
C GLN A 147 -8.31 3.42 10.37
N GLN A 148 -9.30 2.73 9.78
CA GLN A 148 -9.24 2.29 8.39
C GLN A 148 -9.10 3.46 7.41
N ARG A 149 -9.81 4.57 7.64
CA ARG A 149 -9.66 5.78 6.81
C ARG A 149 -8.24 6.35 6.89
N VAL A 150 -7.64 6.35 8.10
CA VAL A 150 -6.25 6.81 8.29
C VAL A 150 -5.28 5.94 7.50
N GLU A 151 -5.43 4.62 7.53
CA GLU A 151 -4.60 3.70 6.73
C GLU A 151 -4.73 3.95 5.22
N ILE A 152 -5.95 4.19 4.74
CA ILE A 152 -6.18 4.53 3.34
C ILE A 152 -5.50 5.87 2.99
N LEU A 153 -5.69 6.90 3.81
CA LEU A 153 -5.07 8.22 3.59
C LEU A 153 -3.55 8.13 3.60
N LYS A 154 -2.98 7.34 4.51
CA LYS A 154 -1.53 7.08 4.56
C LYS A 154 -0.99 6.42 3.28
N ALA A 155 -1.79 5.58 2.63
CA ALA A 155 -1.40 4.95 1.36
C ALA A 155 -1.57 5.90 0.15
N LEU A 156 -2.31 7.01 0.30
CA LEU A 156 -2.60 8.00 -0.74
C LEU A 156 -1.71 9.26 -0.62
N ASP A 157 -1.03 9.45 0.52
CA ASP A 157 -0.08 10.54 0.78
C ASP A 157 1.23 10.29 0.02
#